data_c1f35ec0993b291cab5f8390fd697ee0
#
_entry.id   c1f35ec0993b291cab5f8390fd697ee0
#
_cell.length_a   1.000
_cell.length_b   1.000
_cell.length_c   1.000
_cell.angle_alpha   90.00
_cell.angle_beta   90.00
_cell.angle_gamma   90.00
#
_symmetry.space_group_name_H-M   'P 1'
#
loop_
_entity.id
_entity.type
_entity.pdbx_description
1 polymer ?
#
loop_
_entity_poly.entity_id
_entity_poly.type
_entity_poly.pdbx_seq_one_letter_code
_entity_poly.pdbx_strand_id
1 'polypeptide(L)'
;PNNFKELEDLKQGSFVIVDTESNSRLQRIKLPTKQIEHMVIEIEDALTGTEKIIYELNKRNLKDKIILLRVYGELKRGKSSDIKFSKIEEFVKGKEAYFLLRNTHDLISEEQELDLKLPEKDSENIEEETIKVYSEENPSSFNKIIPELMNALSIEKQEGETTETFNNR
;
A
#
# COMPACT_ATOMS: atom_id res chain seq x y z
N PRO A 1 -14.36 -5.19 9.30
CA PRO A 1 -13.55 -4.70 8.18
C PRO A 1 -12.13 -5.24 8.27
N ASN A 2 -11.60 -5.71 7.13
CA ASN A 2 -10.29 -6.38 7.06
C ASN A 2 -9.21 -5.47 6.45
N ASN A 3 -9.59 -4.34 5.87
CA ASN A 3 -8.67 -3.42 5.22
C ASN A 3 -9.12 -1.95 5.37
N PHE A 4 -8.27 -1.03 4.92
CA PHE A 4 -8.49 0.41 4.99
C PHE A 4 -9.81 0.83 4.31
N LYS A 5 -10.07 0.34 3.10
CA LYS A 5 -11.27 0.69 2.33
C LYS A 5 -12.55 0.22 3.00
N GLU A 6 -12.57 -1.01 3.50
CA GLU A 6 -13.74 -1.52 4.24
C GLU A 6 -13.98 -0.73 5.54
N LEU A 7 -12.92 -0.30 6.22
CA LEU A 7 -13.06 0.50 7.43
C LEU A 7 -13.57 1.91 7.11
N GLU A 8 -13.14 2.48 5.97
CA GLU A 8 -13.62 3.76 5.44
C GLU A 8 -15.12 3.71 5.10
N ASP A 9 -15.56 2.64 4.42
CA ASP A 9 -16.94 2.47 3.97
C ASP A 9 -17.89 2.09 5.12
N LEU A 10 -17.52 1.12 5.92
CA LEU A 10 -18.38 0.52 6.95
C LEU A 10 -18.32 1.25 8.30
N LYS A 11 -17.23 1.93 8.59
CA LYS A 11 -16.95 2.68 9.84
C LYS A 11 -17.04 1.88 11.13
N GLN A 12 -17.53 0.64 11.09
CA GLN A 12 -17.68 -0.24 12.25
C GLN A 12 -17.77 -1.72 11.83
N GLY A 13 -17.38 -2.61 12.73
CA GLY A 13 -17.59 -4.04 12.57
C GLY A 13 -19.05 -4.45 12.78
N SER A 14 -19.42 -5.60 12.26
CA SER A 14 -20.71 -6.22 12.55
C SER A 14 -20.60 -7.74 12.38
N PHE A 15 -21.50 -8.50 13.03
CA PHE A 15 -21.71 -9.89 12.74
C PHE A 15 -23.18 -10.16 12.46
N VAL A 16 -23.46 -11.27 11.81
CA VAL A 16 -24.82 -11.65 11.43
C VAL A 16 -25.19 -12.92 12.16
N ILE A 17 -26.34 -12.90 12.83
CA ILE A 17 -27.00 -14.09 13.39
C ILE A 17 -28.00 -14.57 12.35
N VAL A 18 -27.91 -15.84 11.99
CA VAL A 18 -28.84 -16.52 11.09
C VAL A 18 -29.64 -17.52 11.89
N ASP A 19 -30.95 -17.31 11.96
CA ASP A 19 -31.88 -18.31 12.52
C ASP A 19 -32.34 -19.19 11.36
N THR A 20 -31.94 -20.46 11.39
CA THR A 20 -32.26 -21.43 10.34
C THR A 20 -33.57 -22.20 10.61
N GLU A 21 -34.13 -22.10 11.81
CA GLU A 21 -35.34 -22.87 12.21
C GLU A 21 -36.63 -22.10 11.88
N SER A 22 -36.61 -20.77 11.88
CA SER A 22 -37.80 -19.96 11.62
C SER A 22 -37.59 -19.01 10.42
N ASN A 23 -37.92 -19.49 9.22
CA ASN A 23 -38.01 -18.68 7.99
C ASN A 23 -36.76 -17.82 7.69
N SER A 24 -35.54 -18.30 7.97
CA SER A 24 -34.27 -17.68 7.66
C SER A 24 -34.18 -16.19 8.08
N ARG A 25 -34.43 -15.90 9.33
CA ARG A 25 -34.33 -14.54 9.85
C ARG A 25 -32.86 -14.14 10.01
N LEU A 26 -32.46 -13.09 9.31
CA LEU A 26 -31.12 -12.50 9.39
C LEU A 26 -31.15 -11.29 10.35
N GLN A 27 -30.31 -11.33 11.38
CA GLN A 27 -30.12 -10.20 12.28
C GLN A 27 -28.67 -9.73 12.25
N ARG A 28 -28.45 -8.49 11.81
CA ARG A 28 -27.12 -7.87 11.85
C ARG A 28 -26.92 -7.13 13.17
N ILE A 29 -25.91 -7.51 13.92
CA ILE A 29 -25.49 -6.88 15.16
C ILE A 29 -24.29 -6.00 14.88
N LYS A 30 -24.40 -4.70 15.11
CA LYS A 30 -23.28 -3.75 14.99
C LYS A 30 -22.43 -3.83 16.24
N LEU A 31 -21.09 -3.91 16.04
CA LEU A 31 -20.12 -3.85 17.13
C LEU A 31 -19.74 -2.39 17.41
N PRO A 32 -19.88 -1.93 18.66
CA PRO A 32 -19.38 -0.60 19.01
C PRO A 32 -17.85 -0.59 18.89
N THR A 33 -17.32 0.15 17.93
CA THR A 33 -15.90 0.37 17.73
C THR A 33 -15.53 1.79 18.14
N LYS A 34 -14.22 2.07 18.18
CA LYS A 34 -13.73 3.44 18.33
C LYS A 34 -14.24 4.31 17.18
N GLN A 35 -14.47 5.59 17.46
CA GLN A 35 -14.84 6.54 16.42
C GLN A 35 -13.74 6.63 15.37
N ILE A 36 -14.13 6.79 14.11
CA ILE A 36 -13.22 6.91 12.99
C ILE A 36 -13.21 8.36 12.53
N GLU A 37 -12.02 8.95 12.46
CA GLU A 37 -11.78 10.25 11.82
C GLU A 37 -11.12 9.99 10.47
N HIS A 38 -11.84 10.26 9.39
CA HIS A 38 -11.34 10.08 8.04
C HIS A 38 -10.84 11.41 7.50
N MET A 39 -9.58 11.40 7.02
CA MET A 39 -8.92 12.57 6.46
C MET A 39 -8.31 12.24 5.11
N VAL A 40 -8.61 13.10 4.13
CA VAL A 40 -8.08 13.01 2.77
C VAL A 40 -7.29 14.28 2.51
N ILE A 41 -6.00 14.16 2.24
CA ILE A 41 -5.09 15.30 2.11
C ILE A 41 -4.35 15.17 0.77
N GLU A 42 -4.46 16.21 -0.04
CA GLU A 42 -3.70 16.34 -1.28
C GLU A 42 -2.34 16.98 -1.01
N ILE A 43 -1.28 16.39 -1.56
CA ILE A 43 0.10 16.89 -1.45
C ILE A 43 0.69 17.03 -2.85
N GLU A 44 1.18 18.23 -3.16
CA GLU A 44 1.92 18.52 -4.41
C GLU A 44 3.42 18.75 -4.17
N ASP A 45 3.83 19.01 -2.93
CA ASP A 45 5.21 19.24 -2.53
C ASP A 45 5.55 18.35 -1.33
N ALA A 46 6.40 17.35 -1.53
CA ALA A 46 6.79 16.41 -0.49
C ALA A 46 7.59 17.08 0.64
N LEU A 47 8.36 18.13 0.34
CA LEU A 47 9.20 18.81 1.32
C LEU A 47 8.38 19.53 2.39
N THR A 48 7.20 20.03 2.02
CA THR A 48 6.25 20.69 2.94
C THR A 48 5.10 19.76 3.35
N GLY A 49 5.04 18.57 2.78
CA GLY A 49 3.95 17.62 2.98
C GLY A 49 3.75 17.21 4.43
N THR A 50 4.84 17.01 5.17
CA THR A 50 4.79 16.64 6.59
C THR A 50 4.08 17.70 7.42
N GLU A 51 4.46 18.95 7.26
CA GLU A 51 3.90 20.10 8.00
C GLU A 51 2.43 20.32 7.61
N LYS A 52 2.09 20.18 6.33
CA LYS A 52 0.71 20.29 5.86
C LYS A 52 -0.18 19.23 6.49
N ILE A 53 0.28 17.96 6.53
CA ILE A 53 -0.47 16.87 7.15
C ILE A 53 -0.66 17.13 8.66
N ILE A 54 0.40 17.49 9.37
CA ILE A 54 0.34 17.79 10.82
C ILE A 54 -0.61 18.97 11.08
N TYR A 55 -0.56 20.01 10.26
CA TYR A 55 -1.46 21.16 10.37
C TYR A 55 -2.94 20.76 10.23
N GLU A 56 -3.28 19.94 9.25
CA GLU A 56 -4.65 19.47 9.05
C GLU A 56 -5.11 18.53 10.18
N LEU A 57 -4.22 17.66 10.66
CA LEU A 57 -4.49 16.79 11.81
C LEU A 57 -4.73 17.61 13.09
N ASN A 58 -3.99 18.70 13.27
CA ASN A 58 -4.11 19.55 14.48
C ASN A 58 -5.46 20.28 14.57
N LYS A 59 -6.17 20.47 13.46
CA LYS A 59 -7.52 21.06 13.43
C LYS A 59 -8.61 20.13 13.96
N ARG A 60 -8.28 18.85 14.18
CA ARG A 60 -9.25 17.81 14.54
C ARG A 60 -9.03 17.33 15.99
N ASN A 61 -10.11 16.87 16.59
CA ASN A 61 -10.01 16.13 17.83
C ASN A 61 -9.71 14.66 17.51
N LEU A 62 -8.48 14.24 17.80
CA LEU A 62 -7.97 12.89 17.48
C LEU A 62 -8.07 11.93 18.67
N LYS A 63 -8.33 12.45 19.88
CA LYS A 63 -8.31 11.65 21.12
C LYS A 63 -9.25 10.45 21.04
N ASP A 64 -8.68 9.27 21.35
CA ASP A 64 -9.38 7.98 21.42
C ASP A 64 -10.06 7.55 20.09
N LYS A 65 -9.62 8.10 18.96
CA LYS A 65 -10.16 7.78 17.64
C LYS A 65 -9.18 6.96 16.79
N ILE A 66 -9.75 6.20 15.86
CA ILE A 66 -8.99 5.61 14.75
C ILE A 66 -8.89 6.66 13.64
N ILE A 67 -7.68 7.02 13.27
CA ILE A 67 -7.42 8.00 12.22
C ILE A 67 -7.17 7.26 10.91
N LEU A 68 -8.00 7.50 9.91
CA LEU A 68 -7.78 7.03 8.53
C LEU A 68 -7.22 8.19 7.72
N LEU A 69 -5.92 8.17 7.46
CA LEU A 69 -5.23 9.19 6.68
C LEU A 69 -4.98 8.69 5.26
N ARG A 70 -5.66 9.29 4.29
CA ARG A 70 -5.38 9.11 2.86
C ARG A 70 -4.60 10.33 2.38
N VAL A 71 -3.40 10.09 1.86
CA VAL A 71 -2.56 11.11 1.22
C VAL A 71 -2.50 10.79 -0.26
N TYR A 72 -2.81 11.77 -1.10
CA TYR A 72 -2.82 11.61 -2.54
C TYR A 72 -2.27 12.87 -3.22
N GLY A 73 -2.01 12.78 -4.51
CA GLY A 73 -1.59 13.88 -5.35
C GLY A 73 -0.33 13.58 -6.15
N GLU A 74 -0.01 14.47 -7.07
CA GLU A 74 1.17 14.41 -7.91
C GLU A 74 2.25 15.31 -7.32
N LEU A 75 3.35 14.69 -6.91
CA LEU A 75 4.47 15.40 -6.29
C LEU A 75 5.31 16.10 -7.35
N LYS A 76 5.16 17.43 -7.43
CA LYS A 76 5.97 18.32 -8.29
C LYS A 76 7.37 18.57 -7.73
N ARG A 77 7.59 18.33 -6.44
CA ARG A 77 8.86 18.53 -5.74
C ARG A 77 9.06 17.50 -4.65
N GLY A 78 10.24 16.89 -4.68
CA GLY A 78 10.63 15.86 -3.72
C GLY A 78 9.99 14.51 -4.02
N LYS A 79 10.33 13.52 -3.19
CA LYS A 79 9.85 12.14 -3.29
C LYS A 79 8.89 11.81 -2.16
N SER A 80 8.08 10.78 -2.30
CA SER A 80 7.19 10.30 -1.24
C SER A 80 7.94 9.97 0.06
N SER A 81 9.22 9.55 -0.03
CA SER A 81 10.11 9.30 1.11
C SER A 81 10.51 10.56 1.89
N ASP A 82 10.38 11.74 1.30
CA ASP A 82 10.71 13.01 1.98
C ASP A 82 9.63 13.40 2.99
N ILE A 83 8.43 12.88 2.84
CA ILE A 83 7.35 13.02 3.82
C ILE A 83 7.69 12.17 5.04
N LYS A 84 7.94 12.82 6.17
CA LYS A 84 8.35 12.17 7.43
C LYS A 84 7.14 11.58 8.16
N PHE A 85 6.64 10.45 7.69
CA PHE A 85 5.49 9.77 8.30
C PHE A 85 5.71 9.39 9.76
N SER A 86 6.95 9.11 10.18
CA SER A 86 7.30 8.88 11.58
C SER A 86 6.95 10.06 12.47
N LYS A 87 7.21 11.31 12.03
CA LYS A 87 6.81 12.51 12.77
C LYS A 87 5.29 12.66 12.86
N ILE A 88 4.58 12.29 11.81
CA ILE A 88 3.12 12.31 11.79
C ILE A 88 2.56 11.28 12.78
N GLU A 89 3.12 10.08 12.82
CA GLU A 89 2.75 9.04 13.77
C GLU A 89 3.00 9.47 15.23
N GLU A 90 4.16 10.07 15.50
CA GLU A 90 4.48 10.64 16.81
C GLU A 90 3.50 11.75 17.22
N PHE A 91 3.17 12.65 16.29
CA PHE A 91 2.19 13.71 16.53
C PHE A 91 0.81 13.15 16.88
N VAL A 92 0.32 12.18 16.11
CA VAL A 92 -0.98 11.54 16.32
C VAL A 92 -1.01 10.79 17.65
N LYS A 93 0.09 10.10 17.99
CA LYS A 93 0.25 9.45 19.29
C LYS A 93 0.26 10.46 20.43
N GLY A 94 0.94 11.60 20.27
CA GLY A 94 0.92 12.70 21.25
C GLY A 94 -0.45 13.34 21.46
N LYS A 95 -1.36 13.22 20.50
CA LYS A 95 -2.77 13.62 20.59
C LYS A 95 -3.68 12.54 21.19
N GLU A 96 -3.11 11.46 21.74
CA GLU A 96 -3.83 10.35 22.35
C GLU A 96 -4.82 9.67 21.37
N ALA A 97 -4.53 9.67 20.08
CA ALA A 97 -5.30 8.88 19.12
C ALA A 97 -5.14 7.38 19.41
N TYR A 98 -6.19 6.61 19.16
CA TYR A 98 -6.16 5.16 19.37
C TYR A 98 -5.25 4.46 18.39
N PHE A 99 -5.38 4.79 17.10
CA PHE A 99 -4.56 4.21 16.03
C PHE A 99 -4.55 5.10 14.79
N LEU A 100 -3.43 5.08 14.03
CA LEU A 100 -3.30 5.72 12.73
C LEU A 100 -3.15 4.65 11.65
N LEU A 101 -4.08 4.63 10.69
CA LEU A 101 -3.97 3.90 9.43
C LEU A 101 -3.71 4.91 8.31
N ARG A 102 -2.67 4.68 7.52
CA ARG A 102 -2.34 5.54 6.37
C ARG A 102 -2.50 4.79 5.05
N ASN A 103 -2.93 5.51 4.03
CA ASN A 103 -2.91 5.08 2.65
C ASN A 103 -2.27 6.18 1.80
N THR A 104 -1.20 5.82 1.10
CA THR A 104 -0.41 6.71 0.23
C THR A 104 -0.32 6.18 -1.20
N HIS A 105 -1.19 5.22 -1.56
CA HIS A 105 -1.16 4.56 -2.87
C HIS A 105 -1.36 5.55 -4.03
N ASP A 106 -2.18 6.58 -3.81
CA ASP A 106 -2.51 7.58 -4.81
C ASP A 106 -1.57 8.80 -4.75
N LEU A 107 -0.43 8.69 -4.07
CA LEU A 107 0.62 9.70 -4.03
C LEU A 107 1.70 9.34 -5.04
N ILE A 108 1.72 10.04 -6.16
CA ILE A 108 2.56 9.74 -7.32
C ILE A 108 3.70 10.75 -7.39
N SER A 109 4.92 10.32 -7.68
CA SER A 109 6.04 11.21 -8.02
C SER A 109 6.36 11.08 -9.51
N GLU A 110 6.79 12.17 -10.15
CA GLU A 110 7.17 12.18 -11.57
C GLU A 110 8.18 11.07 -11.93
N GLU A 111 9.06 10.70 -11.00
CA GLU A 111 10.02 9.60 -11.21
C GLU A 111 9.30 8.23 -11.28
N GLN A 112 8.19 8.02 -10.57
CA GLN A 112 7.42 6.77 -10.64
C GLN A 112 6.60 6.65 -11.94
N GLU A 113 6.21 7.78 -12.56
CA GLU A 113 5.55 7.73 -13.87
C GLU A 113 6.52 7.32 -14.99
N LEU A 114 7.80 7.62 -14.87
CA LEU A 114 8.82 7.17 -15.84
C LEU A 114 9.02 5.66 -15.76
N ASP A 115 8.96 5.07 -14.57
CA ASP A 115 9.06 3.61 -14.38
C ASP A 115 7.81 2.85 -14.90
N LEU A 116 6.64 3.50 -14.98
CA LEU A 116 5.40 2.89 -15.46
C LEU A 116 5.14 3.07 -16.97
N LYS A 117 5.94 3.88 -17.67
CA LYS A 117 5.90 4.02 -19.14
C LYS A 117 6.72 2.94 -19.84
N LEU A 118 6.63 1.70 -19.38
CA LEU A 118 7.00 0.56 -20.21
C LEU A 118 6.02 0.55 -21.39
N PRO A 119 6.49 0.51 -22.63
CA PRO A 119 5.61 0.46 -23.79
C PRO A 119 4.73 -0.80 -23.70
N GLU A 120 3.43 -0.64 -23.94
CA GLU A 120 2.49 -1.75 -24.14
C GLU A 120 2.90 -2.55 -25.40
N LYS A 121 3.96 -3.32 -25.28
CA LYS A 121 4.39 -4.27 -26.32
C LYS A 121 4.61 -5.61 -25.65
N ASP A 122 3.95 -6.58 -26.23
CA ASP A 122 4.04 -8.04 -26.04
C ASP A 122 4.75 -8.52 -24.78
N SER A 123 3.98 -9.19 -23.93
CA SER A 123 4.38 -9.66 -22.59
C SER A 123 5.68 -10.48 -22.54
N GLU A 124 6.12 -11.04 -23.66
CA GLU A 124 7.33 -11.86 -23.75
C GLU A 124 8.65 -11.05 -23.71
N ASN A 125 8.60 -9.75 -23.97
CA ASN A 125 9.81 -8.89 -24.00
C ASN A 125 9.92 -7.90 -22.81
N ILE A 126 8.90 -7.81 -21.94
CA ILE A 126 8.89 -6.83 -20.83
C ILE A 126 10.00 -7.11 -19.82
N GLU A 127 10.25 -8.39 -19.53
CA GLU A 127 11.28 -8.79 -18.57
C GLU A 127 12.68 -8.43 -19.06
N GLU A 128 13.00 -8.70 -20.32
CA GLU A 128 14.31 -8.38 -20.92
C GLU A 128 14.54 -6.88 -21.03
N GLU A 129 13.53 -6.10 -21.44
CA GLU A 129 13.64 -4.63 -21.47
C GLU A 129 13.79 -4.03 -20.08
N THR A 130 13.07 -4.54 -19.09
CA THR A 130 13.20 -4.09 -17.69
C THR A 130 14.60 -4.35 -17.14
N ILE A 131 15.15 -5.55 -17.39
CA ILE A 131 16.52 -5.92 -16.99
C ILE A 131 17.54 -5.00 -17.67
N LYS A 132 17.34 -4.69 -18.95
CA LYS A 132 18.24 -3.82 -19.71
C LYS A 132 18.24 -2.40 -19.15
N VAL A 133 17.05 -1.80 -18.98
CA VAL A 133 16.91 -0.44 -18.42
C VAL A 133 17.52 -0.38 -17.00
N TYR A 134 17.19 -1.33 -16.15
CA TYR A 134 17.75 -1.41 -14.80
C TYR A 134 19.28 -1.52 -14.80
N SER A 135 19.83 -2.33 -15.72
CA SER A 135 21.28 -2.53 -15.84
C SER A 135 22.03 -1.31 -16.35
N GLU A 136 21.39 -0.49 -17.20
CA GLU A 136 21.93 0.77 -17.69
C GLU A 136 21.94 1.84 -16.59
N GLU A 137 20.89 1.91 -15.78
CA GLU A 137 20.77 2.87 -14.67
C GLU A 137 21.61 2.48 -13.44
N ASN A 138 21.81 1.18 -13.23
CA ASN A 138 22.53 0.63 -12.07
C ASN A 138 23.71 -0.26 -12.52
N PRO A 139 24.79 0.31 -13.05
CA PRO A 139 25.93 -0.47 -13.54
C PRO A 139 26.60 -1.28 -12.41
N SER A 140 26.55 -2.62 -12.52
CA SER A 140 27.10 -3.57 -11.56
C SER A 140 27.73 -4.75 -12.27
N SER A 141 28.78 -5.34 -11.67
CA SER A 141 29.37 -6.60 -12.15
C SER A 141 28.37 -7.77 -12.11
N PHE A 142 27.33 -7.68 -11.30
CA PHE A 142 26.28 -8.69 -11.15
C PHE A 142 25.23 -8.64 -12.27
N ASN A 143 25.14 -7.55 -13.04
CA ASN A 143 24.14 -7.42 -14.12
C ASN A 143 24.26 -8.52 -15.18
N LYS A 144 25.47 -9.07 -15.36
CA LYS A 144 25.71 -10.19 -16.30
C LYS A 144 25.04 -11.49 -15.88
N ILE A 145 24.78 -11.67 -14.60
CA ILE A 145 24.20 -12.90 -14.02
C ILE A 145 22.67 -12.82 -13.98
N ILE A 146 22.08 -11.61 -14.08
CA ILE A 146 20.63 -11.42 -13.96
C ILE A 146 19.83 -12.28 -14.95
N PRO A 147 20.14 -12.36 -16.25
CA PRO A 147 19.36 -13.17 -17.19
C PRO A 147 19.42 -14.67 -16.86
N GLU A 148 20.60 -15.18 -16.48
CA GLU A 148 20.76 -16.59 -16.08
C GLU A 148 19.99 -16.90 -14.79
N LEU A 149 20.01 -15.97 -13.83
CA LEU A 149 19.28 -16.09 -12.58
C LEU A 149 17.76 -16.08 -12.83
N MET A 150 17.27 -15.18 -13.67
CA MET A 150 15.85 -15.11 -14.04
C MET A 150 15.40 -16.42 -14.72
N ASN A 151 16.17 -16.95 -15.65
CA ASN A 151 15.88 -18.22 -16.28
C ASN A 151 15.86 -19.38 -15.28
N ALA A 152 16.79 -19.40 -14.33
CA ALA A 152 16.82 -20.43 -13.29
C ALA A 152 15.62 -20.34 -12.33
N LEU A 153 15.17 -19.12 -12.00
CA LEU A 153 14.03 -18.88 -11.13
C LEU A 153 12.67 -19.08 -11.82
N SER A 154 12.60 -19.00 -13.15
CA SER A 154 11.38 -19.22 -13.93
C SER A 154 11.07 -20.71 -14.18
N ILE A 155 11.96 -21.62 -13.78
CA ILE A 155 11.73 -23.06 -13.91
C ILE A 155 10.59 -23.47 -12.97
N GLU A 156 9.46 -23.84 -13.55
CA GLU A 156 8.32 -24.36 -12.80
C GLU A 156 8.48 -25.85 -12.49
N LYS A 157 7.97 -26.23 -11.33
CA LYS A 157 7.90 -27.62 -10.92
C LYS A 157 6.89 -28.36 -11.80
N GLN A 158 7.29 -29.50 -12.36
CA GLN A 158 6.38 -30.29 -13.19
C GLN A 158 5.32 -31.00 -12.34
N GLU A 159 4.16 -31.24 -12.94
CA GLU A 159 3.07 -31.94 -12.25
C GLU A 159 3.51 -33.38 -11.86
N GLY A 160 3.47 -33.67 -10.55
CA GLY A 160 3.94 -34.96 -10.00
C GLY A 160 5.42 -35.00 -9.61
N GLU A 161 6.21 -33.95 -9.84
CA GLU A 161 7.60 -33.88 -9.44
C GLU A 161 7.73 -33.64 -7.91
N THR A 162 8.63 -34.40 -7.25
CA THR A 162 8.89 -34.18 -5.82
C THR A 162 9.80 -32.97 -5.61
N THR A 163 9.73 -32.35 -4.41
CA THR A 163 10.57 -31.19 -4.07
C THR A 163 12.07 -31.55 -4.12
N GLU A 164 12.43 -32.78 -3.81
CA GLU A 164 13.79 -33.27 -3.81
C GLU A 164 14.35 -33.42 -5.24
N THR A 165 13.53 -33.92 -6.19
CA THR A 165 13.88 -34.01 -7.61
C THR A 165 14.01 -32.64 -8.25
N PHE A 166 13.12 -31.73 -7.91
CA PHE A 166 13.15 -30.34 -8.41
C PHE A 166 14.41 -29.59 -7.95
N ASN A 167 14.80 -29.72 -6.66
CA ASN A 167 15.97 -29.03 -6.12
C ASN A 167 17.31 -29.57 -6.64
N ASN A 168 17.34 -30.75 -7.22
CA ASN A 168 18.54 -31.39 -7.78
C ASN A 168 18.68 -31.24 -9.30
N ARG A 169 17.84 -30.44 -9.93
CA ARG A 169 17.81 -30.16 -11.36
C ARG A 169 18.55 -28.86 -11.69
#